data_97ace1ef05d5a929dafd799c6ca6899e
#
_entry.id   97ace1ef05d5a929dafd799c6ca6899e
#
_cell.length_a   1.000
_cell.length_b   1.000
_cell.length_c   1.000
_cell.angle_alpha   90.00
_cell.angle_beta   90.00
_cell.angle_gamma   90.00
#
_symmetry.space_group_name_H-M   'P 1'
#
loop_
_entity.id
_entity.type
_entity.pdbx_description
1 polymer ?
#
loop_
_entity_poly.entity_id
_entity_poly.type
_entity_poly.pdbx_seq_one_letter_code
_entity_poly.pdbx_strand_id
1 'polypeptide(L)'
;MSIQTSDISKLFGKQRALDKVSISVNKGELIGFLGPNGAGKSTLMKIITGYLPADEGEFFINGDKIISGNLDYKKDIGYLPEHNPLYPDLYIKEYLEISAGFYGLKNVKKRVTEMIELTGLGIEQHKKIRALSKGYRQRVGLAQALIHDPSILILDEPTTGLDPNQLEEIRKLIREISREKTVILSSHIMQEVEAVCNRVIIINRGKIVADGGIAEVKSGNLGQKQIVIAEFKESVSKEQLLAIEGIEDVAILGNTWELEAGPETEIRPAVYAFAVANKLTLLTLMQKQQNLESVFHQLTQQQN
;
A
#
# COMPACT_ATOMS: atom_id res chain seq x y z
N MET A 1 13.36 5.63 -13.10
CA MET A 1 12.30 5.87 -12.08
C MET A 1 11.05 6.32 -12.79
N SER A 2 9.89 5.81 -12.41
CA SER A 2 8.60 6.27 -12.97
C SER A 2 8.05 7.49 -12.21
N ILE A 3 8.17 7.48 -10.88
CA ILE A 3 7.76 8.60 -10.03
C ILE A 3 8.86 8.89 -9.02
N GLN A 4 9.17 10.16 -8.83
CA GLN A 4 10.05 10.61 -7.75
C GLN A 4 9.49 11.91 -7.18
N THR A 5 9.44 12.01 -5.86
CA THR A 5 9.14 13.26 -5.16
C THR A 5 10.30 13.64 -4.26
N SER A 6 10.54 14.93 -4.11
CA SER A 6 11.57 15.49 -3.25
C SER A 6 10.96 16.59 -2.40
N ASP A 7 10.90 16.36 -1.09
CA ASP A 7 10.45 17.30 -0.05
C ASP A 7 9.08 17.93 -0.30
N ILE A 8 8.14 17.14 -0.86
CA ILE A 8 6.78 17.63 -1.11
C ILE A 8 6.10 18.00 0.21
N SER A 9 5.69 19.26 0.30
CA SER A 9 4.89 19.76 1.41
C SER A 9 3.56 20.33 0.93
N LYS A 10 2.51 20.17 1.75
CA LYS A 10 1.17 20.70 1.47
C LYS A 10 0.49 21.17 2.74
N LEU A 11 -0.02 22.41 2.72
CA LEU A 11 -0.78 23.00 3.80
C LEU A 11 -2.24 23.25 3.38
N PHE A 12 -3.16 23.01 4.29
CA PHE A 12 -4.56 23.42 4.21
C PHE A 12 -4.84 24.34 5.41
N GLY A 13 -4.78 25.63 5.17
CA GLY A 13 -4.80 26.62 6.25
C GLY A 13 -3.60 26.43 7.19
N LYS A 14 -3.87 26.07 8.45
CA LYS A 14 -2.81 25.78 9.44
C LYS A 14 -2.41 24.31 9.50
N GLN A 15 -3.17 23.43 8.86
CA GLN A 15 -2.91 22.00 8.90
C GLN A 15 -1.91 21.61 7.81
N ARG A 16 -0.79 21.01 8.21
CA ARG A 16 0.20 20.43 7.30
C ARG A 16 -0.23 19.01 6.96
N ALA A 17 -0.73 18.81 5.75
CA ALA A 17 -1.18 17.50 5.27
C ALA A 17 -0.03 16.65 4.73
N LEU A 18 1.04 17.28 4.19
CA LEU A 18 2.31 16.65 3.81
C LEU A 18 3.45 17.50 4.33
N ASP A 19 4.49 16.85 4.87
CA ASP A 19 5.65 17.47 5.46
C ASP A 19 6.93 16.82 4.92
N LYS A 20 7.51 17.45 3.87
CA LYS A 20 8.74 17.03 3.20
C LYS A 20 8.73 15.56 2.76
N VAL A 21 7.67 15.17 2.07
CA VAL A 21 7.49 13.79 1.58
C VAL A 21 8.37 13.53 0.37
N SER A 22 9.33 12.61 0.52
CA SER A 22 10.21 12.14 -0.55
C SER A 22 10.01 10.65 -0.75
N ILE A 23 9.61 10.24 -1.96
CA ILE A 23 9.45 8.83 -2.35
C ILE A 23 10.04 8.60 -3.74
N SER A 24 10.42 7.37 -4.02
CA SER A 24 10.86 6.97 -5.36
C SER A 24 10.19 5.64 -5.74
N VAL A 25 9.65 5.58 -6.96
CA VAL A 25 8.98 4.41 -7.52
C VAL A 25 9.64 4.05 -8.84
N ASN A 26 10.13 2.83 -8.97
CA ASN A 26 10.76 2.36 -10.19
C ASN A 26 9.73 1.87 -11.21
N LYS A 27 10.16 1.74 -12.44
CA LYS A 27 9.32 1.21 -13.52
C LYS A 27 8.93 -0.25 -13.23
N GLY A 28 7.65 -0.56 -13.36
CA GLY A 28 7.11 -1.91 -13.16
C GLY A 28 6.95 -2.32 -11.69
N GLU A 29 7.15 -1.42 -10.73
CA GLU A 29 6.85 -1.71 -9.32
C GLU A 29 5.33 -1.63 -9.04
N LEU A 30 4.88 -2.53 -8.18
CA LEU A 30 3.56 -2.50 -7.55
C LEU A 30 3.73 -2.19 -6.07
N ILE A 31 3.42 -0.96 -5.70
CA ILE A 31 3.66 -0.41 -4.37
C ILE A 31 2.35 -0.19 -3.63
N GLY A 32 2.30 -0.65 -2.38
CA GLY A 32 1.27 -0.30 -1.42
C GLY A 32 1.61 1.00 -0.70
N PHE A 33 0.70 1.97 -0.73
CA PHE A 33 0.83 3.23 -0.01
C PHE A 33 -0.13 3.21 1.19
N LEU A 34 0.39 2.88 2.37
CA LEU A 34 -0.37 2.67 3.59
C LEU A 34 -0.37 3.91 4.51
N GLY A 35 -1.46 4.10 5.23
CA GLY A 35 -1.57 5.14 6.24
C GLY A 35 -2.99 5.24 6.79
N PRO A 36 -3.18 5.75 8.02
CA PRO A 36 -4.51 5.99 8.56
C PRO A 36 -5.26 7.06 7.74
N ASN A 37 -6.57 7.18 7.98
CA ASN A 37 -7.36 8.23 7.36
C ASN A 37 -6.82 9.61 7.79
N GLY A 38 -6.66 10.51 6.82
CA GLY A 38 -6.06 11.84 7.06
C GLY A 38 -4.54 11.86 7.13
N ALA A 39 -3.83 10.74 6.93
CA ALA A 39 -2.36 10.70 6.96
C ALA A 39 -1.67 11.44 5.81
N GLY A 40 -2.39 11.80 4.73
CA GLY A 40 -1.85 12.49 3.57
C GLY A 40 -1.82 11.68 2.27
N LYS A 41 -2.27 10.40 2.26
CA LYS A 41 -2.27 9.51 1.08
C LYS A 41 -2.88 10.17 -0.16
N SER A 42 -4.19 10.45 -0.10
CA SER A 42 -4.92 11.04 -1.23
C SER A 42 -4.41 12.45 -1.58
N THR A 43 -3.84 13.18 -0.63
CA THR A 43 -3.22 14.49 -0.90
C THR A 43 -1.99 14.33 -1.79
N LEU A 44 -1.09 13.38 -1.47
CA LEU A 44 0.09 13.11 -2.30
C LEU A 44 -0.32 12.62 -3.69
N MET A 45 -1.28 11.70 -3.78
CA MET A 45 -1.78 11.20 -5.06
C MET A 45 -2.38 12.30 -5.92
N LYS A 46 -3.18 13.20 -5.33
CA LYS A 46 -3.73 14.38 -6.03
C LYS A 46 -2.65 15.35 -6.50
N ILE A 47 -1.52 15.46 -5.80
CA ILE A 47 -0.39 16.28 -6.25
C ILE A 47 0.29 15.62 -7.45
N ILE A 48 0.63 14.34 -7.35
CA ILE A 48 1.30 13.59 -8.44
C ILE A 48 0.42 13.58 -9.71
N THR A 49 -0.90 13.44 -9.55
CA THR A 49 -1.86 13.44 -10.68
C THR A 49 -2.25 14.84 -11.15
N GLY A 50 -1.74 15.89 -10.52
CA GLY A 50 -1.97 17.29 -10.91
C GLY A 50 -3.37 17.81 -10.62
N TYR A 51 -4.08 17.21 -9.66
CA TYR A 51 -5.34 17.76 -9.13
C TYR A 51 -5.11 18.85 -8.08
N LEU A 52 -3.96 18.80 -7.38
CA LEU A 52 -3.56 19.78 -6.38
C LEU A 52 -2.12 20.23 -6.65
N PRO A 53 -1.78 21.51 -6.51
CA PRO A 53 -0.39 21.96 -6.49
C PRO A 53 0.26 21.61 -5.15
N ALA A 54 1.55 21.24 -5.17
CA ALA A 54 2.39 21.25 -3.99
C ALA A 54 2.67 22.72 -3.58
N ASP A 55 2.89 22.95 -2.28
CA ASP A 55 3.30 24.28 -1.80
C ASP A 55 4.83 24.39 -1.80
N GLU A 56 5.53 23.25 -1.54
CA GLU A 56 6.98 23.15 -1.57
C GLU A 56 7.40 21.78 -2.15
N GLY A 57 8.65 21.71 -2.60
CA GLY A 57 9.24 20.49 -3.15
C GLY A 57 9.04 20.36 -4.65
N GLU A 58 9.53 19.25 -5.16
CA GLU A 58 9.56 18.94 -6.59
C GLU A 58 9.13 17.49 -6.85
N PHE A 59 8.54 17.23 -8.01
CA PHE A 59 8.31 15.85 -8.43
C PHE A 59 8.64 15.63 -9.89
N PHE A 60 8.95 14.38 -10.22
CA PHE A 60 9.41 13.93 -11.52
C PHE A 60 8.56 12.74 -11.97
N ILE A 61 8.19 12.73 -13.24
CA ILE A 61 7.48 11.61 -13.89
C ILE A 61 8.33 11.14 -15.05
N ASN A 62 8.64 9.84 -15.08
CA ASN A 62 9.51 9.21 -16.09
C ASN A 62 10.88 9.89 -16.24
N GLY A 63 11.39 10.54 -15.18
CA GLY A 63 12.65 11.27 -15.16
C GLY A 63 12.53 12.76 -15.49
N ASP A 64 11.39 13.21 -16.00
CA ASP A 64 11.16 14.62 -16.34
C ASP A 64 10.61 15.37 -15.12
N LYS A 65 11.26 16.51 -14.79
CA LYS A 65 10.79 17.41 -13.73
C LYS A 65 9.46 18.05 -14.16
N ILE A 66 8.46 17.93 -13.29
CA ILE A 66 7.16 18.52 -13.56
C ILE A 66 7.12 19.95 -13.05
N ILE A 67 6.90 20.87 -14.00
CA ILE A 67 6.77 22.30 -13.73
C ILE A 67 5.28 22.64 -13.61
N SER A 68 4.95 23.51 -12.66
CA SER A 68 3.58 24.00 -12.48
C SER A 68 3.00 24.54 -13.79
N GLY A 69 1.80 24.07 -14.14
CA GLY A 69 1.11 24.43 -15.39
C GLY A 69 1.40 23.54 -16.60
N ASN A 70 2.43 22.70 -16.59
CA ASN A 70 2.60 21.66 -17.60
C ASN A 70 1.69 20.47 -17.26
N LEU A 71 0.80 20.10 -18.18
CA LEU A 71 -0.16 19.00 -18.02
C LEU A 71 0.15 17.81 -18.93
N ASP A 72 1.21 17.87 -19.74
CA ASP A 72 1.53 16.84 -20.74
C ASP A 72 1.83 15.47 -20.10
N TYR A 73 2.41 15.48 -18.90
CA TYR A 73 2.72 14.26 -18.16
C TYR A 73 1.47 13.47 -17.72
N LYS A 74 0.29 14.09 -17.70
CA LYS A 74 -0.97 13.43 -17.32
C LYS A 74 -1.35 12.30 -18.27
N LYS A 75 -0.87 12.33 -19.49
CA LYS A 75 -1.04 11.23 -20.46
C LYS A 75 -0.32 9.94 -20.03
N ASP A 76 0.70 10.06 -19.18
CA ASP A 76 1.47 8.92 -18.66
C ASP A 76 0.85 8.34 -17.39
N ILE A 77 -0.18 9.00 -16.82
CA ILE A 77 -0.78 8.62 -15.53
C ILE A 77 -2.27 8.29 -15.71
N GLY A 78 -2.65 7.08 -15.34
CA GLY A 78 -4.03 6.71 -15.06
C GLY A 78 -4.35 6.91 -13.58
N TYR A 79 -5.49 7.50 -13.25
CA TYR A 79 -5.89 7.75 -11.88
C TYR A 79 -7.30 7.27 -11.59
N LEU A 80 -7.44 6.42 -10.60
CA LEU A 80 -8.72 6.02 -10.03
C LEU A 80 -8.85 6.64 -8.64
N PRO A 81 -9.66 7.68 -8.45
CA PRO A 81 -9.90 8.28 -7.15
C PRO A 81 -10.79 7.39 -6.27
N GLU A 82 -10.69 7.54 -4.95
CA GLU A 82 -11.53 6.84 -3.96
C GLU A 82 -13.02 7.01 -4.26
N HIS A 83 -13.44 8.24 -4.51
CA HIS A 83 -14.80 8.58 -4.96
C HIS A 83 -14.78 8.72 -6.48
N ASN A 84 -15.14 7.65 -7.15
CA ASN A 84 -15.14 7.59 -8.61
C ASN A 84 -16.34 8.38 -9.20
N PRO A 85 -16.12 9.58 -9.79
CA PRO A 85 -17.19 10.46 -10.26
C PRO A 85 -17.68 10.06 -11.65
N LEU A 86 -18.29 8.87 -11.76
CA LEU A 86 -18.86 8.39 -13.01
C LEU A 86 -20.14 9.15 -13.38
N TYR A 87 -20.50 9.17 -14.65
CA TYR A 87 -21.76 9.71 -15.13
C TYR A 87 -22.86 8.64 -15.10
N PRO A 88 -23.78 8.66 -14.10
CA PRO A 88 -24.69 7.55 -13.83
C PRO A 88 -25.67 7.22 -14.97
N ASP A 89 -26.03 8.21 -15.78
CA ASP A 89 -27.02 8.06 -16.84
C ASP A 89 -26.47 7.54 -18.17
N LEU A 90 -25.15 7.52 -18.32
CA LEU A 90 -24.49 6.98 -19.50
C LEU A 90 -24.40 5.44 -19.43
N TYR A 91 -24.39 4.83 -20.61
CA TYR A 91 -23.98 3.42 -20.77
C TYR A 91 -22.46 3.31 -20.64
N ILE A 92 -21.99 2.13 -20.23
CA ILE A 92 -20.55 1.88 -20.03
C ILE A 92 -19.74 2.25 -21.27
N LYS A 93 -20.19 1.80 -22.46
CA LYS A 93 -19.51 2.09 -23.73
C LYS A 93 -19.45 3.56 -24.03
N GLU A 94 -20.57 4.27 -23.91
CA GLU A 94 -20.65 5.72 -24.14
C GLU A 94 -19.68 6.48 -23.24
N TYR A 95 -19.65 6.12 -21.96
CA TYR A 95 -18.76 6.75 -21.01
C TYR A 95 -17.28 6.53 -21.36
N LEU A 96 -16.90 5.31 -21.72
CA LEU A 96 -15.52 4.99 -22.12
C LEU A 96 -15.15 5.61 -23.46
N GLU A 97 -16.09 5.72 -24.44
CA GLU A 97 -15.87 6.40 -25.71
C GLU A 97 -15.63 7.91 -25.51
N ILE A 98 -16.41 8.56 -24.62
CA ILE A 98 -16.21 9.96 -24.26
C ILE A 98 -14.83 10.13 -23.59
N SER A 99 -14.49 9.25 -22.66
CA SER A 99 -13.20 9.28 -21.97
C SER A 99 -12.03 9.12 -22.95
N ALA A 100 -12.12 8.19 -23.90
CA ALA A 100 -11.14 8.00 -24.95
C ALA A 100 -11.01 9.23 -25.87
N GLY A 101 -12.13 9.92 -26.11
CA GLY A 101 -12.18 11.15 -26.91
C GLY A 101 -11.36 12.29 -26.30
N PHE A 102 -11.34 12.44 -24.97
CA PHE A 102 -10.52 13.46 -24.30
C PHE A 102 -9.01 13.28 -24.53
N TYR A 103 -8.56 12.05 -24.77
CA TYR A 103 -7.16 11.75 -25.08
C TYR A 103 -6.87 11.72 -26.60
N GLY A 104 -7.85 11.98 -27.45
CA GLY A 104 -7.68 12.01 -28.92
C GLY A 104 -7.31 10.67 -29.54
N LEU A 105 -7.77 9.56 -28.98
CA LEU A 105 -7.43 8.21 -29.45
C LEU A 105 -8.02 7.94 -30.84
N LYS A 106 -7.20 7.40 -31.75
CA LYS A 106 -7.63 7.15 -33.14
C LYS A 106 -8.61 5.98 -33.31
N ASN A 107 -8.43 4.91 -32.52
CA ASN A 107 -9.20 3.66 -32.62
C ASN A 107 -10.10 3.44 -31.39
N VAL A 108 -10.94 4.44 -31.07
CA VAL A 108 -11.75 4.48 -29.84
C VAL A 108 -12.55 3.19 -29.62
N LYS A 109 -13.30 2.70 -30.61
CA LYS A 109 -14.14 1.50 -30.47
C LYS A 109 -13.32 0.25 -30.11
N LYS A 110 -12.17 0.06 -30.77
CA LYS A 110 -11.28 -1.06 -30.47
C LYS A 110 -10.76 -0.96 -29.04
N ARG A 111 -10.27 0.22 -28.64
CA ARG A 111 -9.75 0.46 -27.29
C ARG A 111 -10.79 0.28 -26.21
N VAL A 112 -12.02 0.72 -26.43
CA VAL A 112 -13.14 0.51 -25.50
C VAL A 112 -13.45 -0.99 -25.35
N THR A 113 -13.43 -1.76 -26.43
CA THR A 113 -13.64 -3.23 -26.36
C THR A 113 -12.53 -3.89 -25.56
N GLU A 114 -11.26 -3.55 -25.80
CA GLU A 114 -10.11 -4.06 -25.03
C GLU A 114 -10.26 -3.76 -23.53
N MET A 115 -10.69 -2.55 -23.17
CA MET A 115 -10.88 -2.17 -21.78
C MET A 115 -12.06 -2.92 -21.12
N ILE A 116 -13.15 -3.13 -21.83
CA ILE A 116 -14.29 -3.92 -21.37
C ILE A 116 -13.88 -5.36 -21.09
N GLU A 117 -13.08 -5.95 -21.97
CA GLU A 117 -12.56 -7.30 -21.81
C GLU A 117 -11.59 -7.39 -20.64
N LEU A 118 -10.57 -6.51 -20.59
CA LEU A 118 -9.55 -6.46 -19.54
C LEU A 118 -10.18 -6.31 -18.15
N THR A 119 -11.17 -5.44 -18.01
CA THR A 119 -11.78 -5.16 -16.70
C THR A 119 -12.99 -6.04 -16.36
N GLY A 120 -13.31 -7.02 -17.20
CA GLY A 120 -14.41 -7.98 -16.98
C GLY A 120 -15.80 -7.34 -16.99
N LEU A 121 -16.00 -6.30 -17.80
CA LEU A 121 -17.27 -5.59 -17.94
C LEU A 121 -18.21 -6.19 -19.01
N GLY A 122 -17.79 -7.27 -19.70
CA GLY A 122 -18.50 -7.84 -20.85
C GLY A 122 -19.98 -8.14 -20.60
N ILE A 123 -20.33 -8.73 -19.45
CA ILE A 123 -21.72 -9.06 -19.10
C ILE A 123 -22.56 -7.81 -18.87
N GLU A 124 -21.96 -6.75 -18.31
CA GLU A 124 -22.66 -5.52 -17.90
C GLU A 124 -22.59 -4.39 -18.94
N GLN A 125 -21.86 -4.57 -20.04
CA GLN A 125 -21.50 -3.49 -20.98
C GLN A 125 -22.68 -2.73 -21.59
N HIS A 126 -23.88 -3.32 -21.56
CA HIS A 126 -25.10 -2.71 -22.12
C HIS A 126 -25.97 -2.01 -21.06
N LYS A 127 -25.51 -1.97 -19.79
CA LYS A 127 -26.24 -1.30 -18.72
C LYS A 127 -25.79 0.14 -18.53
N LYS A 128 -26.70 0.96 -18.01
CA LYS A 128 -26.34 2.29 -17.51
C LYS A 128 -25.53 2.17 -16.22
N ILE A 129 -24.57 3.08 -16.02
CA ILE A 129 -23.65 3.06 -14.88
C ILE A 129 -24.40 3.08 -13.52
N ARG A 130 -25.55 3.78 -13.44
CA ARG A 130 -26.37 3.78 -12.22
C ARG A 130 -26.93 2.40 -11.82
N ALA A 131 -27.11 1.49 -12.78
CA ALA A 131 -27.63 0.16 -12.55
C ALA A 131 -26.56 -0.85 -12.11
N LEU A 132 -25.30 -0.45 -12.03
CA LEU A 132 -24.17 -1.30 -11.67
C LEU A 132 -24.01 -1.40 -10.15
N SER A 133 -23.54 -2.57 -9.69
CA SER A 133 -23.02 -2.72 -8.33
C SER A 133 -21.79 -1.82 -8.09
N LYS A 134 -21.41 -1.63 -6.83
CA LYS A 134 -20.20 -0.85 -6.49
C LYS A 134 -18.95 -1.42 -7.17
N GLY A 135 -18.77 -2.74 -7.17
CA GLY A 135 -17.64 -3.41 -7.81
C GLY A 135 -17.59 -3.18 -9.31
N TYR A 136 -18.72 -3.27 -10.00
CA TYR A 136 -18.76 -2.95 -11.44
C TYR A 136 -18.50 -1.47 -11.72
N ARG A 137 -18.97 -0.56 -10.90
CA ARG A 137 -18.61 0.87 -11.01
C ARG A 137 -17.11 1.09 -10.82
N GLN A 138 -16.48 0.36 -9.89
CA GLN A 138 -15.03 0.41 -9.70
C GLN A 138 -14.28 -0.08 -10.94
N ARG A 139 -14.74 -1.17 -11.59
CA ARG A 139 -14.18 -1.67 -12.85
C ARG A 139 -14.34 -0.66 -14.00
N VAL A 140 -15.45 0.07 -14.07
CA VAL A 140 -15.63 1.16 -15.05
C VAL A 140 -14.61 2.27 -14.82
N GLY A 141 -14.37 2.67 -13.58
CA GLY A 141 -13.36 3.67 -13.25
C GLY A 141 -11.93 3.20 -13.58
N LEU A 142 -11.64 1.91 -13.33
CA LEU A 142 -10.36 1.33 -13.70
C LEU A 142 -10.18 1.28 -15.23
N ALA A 143 -11.23 0.90 -15.98
CA ALA A 143 -11.23 0.96 -17.45
C ALA A 143 -10.98 2.37 -17.95
N GLN A 144 -11.62 3.39 -17.35
CA GLN A 144 -11.39 4.80 -17.66
C GLN A 144 -9.93 5.21 -17.37
N ALA A 145 -9.39 4.83 -16.21
CA ALA A 145 -8.01 5.16 -15.84
C ALA A 145 -6.97 4.54 -16.80
N LEU A 146 -7.32 3.42 -17.44
CA LEU A 146 -6.47 2.70 -18.38
C LEU A 146 -6.72 3.02 -19.87
N ILE A 147 -7.77 3.79 -20.19
CA ILE A 147 -8.25 3.96 -21.56
C ILE A 147 -7.18 4.51 -22.52
N HIS A 148 -6.34 5.41 -22.02
CA HIS A 148 -5.28 6.09 -22.80
C HIS A 148 -3.92 5.38 -22.73
N ASP A 149 -3.88 4.17 -22.18
CA ASP A 149 -2.68 3.34 -22.04
C ASP A 149 -1.53 3.97 -21.25
N PRO A 150 -1.77 4.47 -20.04
CA PRO A 150 -0.74 5.10 -19.22
C PRO A 150 0.35 4.12 -18.81
N SER A 151 1.58 4.60 -18.61
CA SER A 151 2.69 3.81 -18.05
C SER A 151 2.62 3.67 -16.53
N ILE A 152 1.89 4.57 -15.87
CA ILE A 152 1.72 4.65 -14.41
C ILE A 152 0.23 4.61 -14.08
N LEU A 153 -0.13 3.79 -13.10
CA LEU A 153 -1.50 3.71 -12.59
C LEU A 153 -1.52 4.02 -11.10
N ILE A 154 -2.30 5.00 -10.70
CA ILE A 154 -2.50 5.40 -9.30
C ILE A 154 -3.94 5.05 -8.91
N LEU A 155 -4.08 4.22 -7.87
CA LEU A 155 -5.35 3.70 -7.37
C LEU A 155 -5.55 4.15 -5.93
N ASP A 156 -6.50 5.04 -5.71
CA ASP A 156 -6.81 5.56 -4.37
C ASP A 156 -7.98 4.76 -3.77
N GLU A 157 -7.68 3.89 -2.79
CA GLU A 157 -8.64 3.01 -2.10
C GLU A 157 -9.52 2.17 -3.05
N PRO A 158 -8.96 1.44 -4.05
CA PRO A 158 -9.74 0.81 -5.11
C PRO A 158 -10.63 -0.34 -4.66
N THR A 159 -10.42 -0.84 -3.46
CA THR A 159 -11.08 -2.03 -2.89
C THR A 159 -12.12 -1.69 -1.83
N THR A 160 -12.22 -0.42 -1.44
CA THR A 160 -13.11 0.03 -0.37
C THR A 160 -14.57 -0.29 -0.61
N GLY A 161 -15.16 -1.07 0.30
CA GLY A 161 -16.59 -1.44 0.32
C GLY A 161 -16.99 -2.43 -0.78
N LEU A 162 -16.06 -3.24 -1.25
CA LEU A 162 -16.30 -4.41 -2.06
C LEU A 162 -16.57 -5.63 -1.18
N ASP A 163 -17.39 -6.55 -1.66
CA ASP A 163 -17.53 -7.87 -1.04
C ASP A 163 -16.28 -8.75 -1.30
N PRO A 164 -16.09 -9.83 -0.53
CA PRO A 164 -14.87 -10.67 -0.64
C PRO A 164 -14.59 -11.20 -2.04
N ASN A 165 -15.61 -11.55 -2.81
CA ASN A 165 -15.44 -12.07 -4.16
C ASN A 165 -14.99 -10.98 -5.13
N GLN A 166 -15.65 -9.82 -5.09
CA GLN A 166 -15.27 -8.65 -5.88
C GLN A 166 -13.86 -8.17 -5.54
N LEU A 167 -13.49 -8.21 -4.27
CA LEU A 167 -12.18 -7.83 -3.78
C LEU A 167 -11.08 -8.71 -4.41
N GLU A 168 -11.25 -10.04 -4.42
CA GLU A 168 -10.27 -10.93 -5.02
C GLU A 168 -10.16 -10.75 -6.55
N GLU A 169 -11.27 -10.49 -7.22
CA GLU A 169 -11.27 -10.20 -8.66
C GLU A 169 -10.53 -8.89 -8.99
N ILE A 170 -10.72 -7.84 -8.20
CA ILE A 170 -9.98 -6.57 -8.38
C ILE A 170 -8.50 -6.74 -8.07
N ARG A 171 -8.13 -7.49 -7.03
CA ARG A 171 -6.73 -7.83 -6.71
C ARG A 171 -6.05 -8.56 -7.86
N LYS A 172 -6.72 -9.56 -8.44
CA LYS A 172 -6.21 -10.29 -9.60
C LYS A 172 -5.97 -9.35 -10.79
N LEU A 173 -6.94 -8.48 -11.08
CA LEU A 173 -6.84 -7.49 -12.15
C LEU A 173 -5.68 -6.52 -11.93
N ILE A 174 -5.49 -5.99 -10.71
CA ILE A 174 -4.37 -5.11 -10.37
C ILE A 174 -3.02 -5.82 -10.57
N ARG A 175 -2.89 -7.09 -10.12
CA ARG A 175 -1.68 -7.90 -10.34
C ARG A 175 -1.40 -8.13 -11.83
N GLU A 176 -2.42 -8.34 -12.65
CA GLU A 176 -2.28 -8.50 -14.10
C GLU A 176 -1.76 -7.21 -14.75
N ILE A 177 -2.37 -6.07 -14.43
CA ILE A 177 -1.97 -4.75 -14.94
C ILE A 177 -0.54 -4.41 -14.50
N SER A 178 -0.14 -4.75 -13.30
CA SER A 178 1.19 -4.42 -12.74
C SER A 178 2.34 -5.15 -13.44
N ARG A 179 2.09 -6.18 -14.24
CA ARG A 179 3.12 -6.86 -15.02
C ARG A 179 3.72 -5.96 -16.10
N GLU A 180 2.95 -4.99 -16.58
CA GLU A 180 3.34 -4.11 -17.68
C GLU A 180 3.45 -2.63 -17.24
N LYS A 181 2.81 -2.27 -16.13
CA LYS A 181 2.69 -0.89 -15.66
C LYS A 181 3.23 -0.71 -14.25
N THR A 182 3.69 0.50 -13.95
CA THR A 182 3.99 0.91 -12.58
C THR A 182 2.67 1.21 -11.86
N VAL A 183 2.44 0.63 -10.68
CA VAL A 183 1.18 0.80 -9.96
C VAL A 183 1.43 1.27 -8.53
N ILE A 184 0.74 2.33 -8.11
CA ILE A 184 0.63 2.75 -6.72
C ILE A 184 -0.80 2.47 -6.26
N LEU A 185 -0.93 1.68 -5.22
CA LEU A 185 -2.19 1.30 -4.59
C LEU A 185 -2.26 1.92 -3.20
N SER A 186 -3.15 2.89 -2.94
CA SER A 186 -3.39 3.32 -1.56
C SER A 186 -4.39 2.41 -0.87
N SER A 187 -4.14 2.13 0.40
CA SER A 187 -5.11 1.50 1.29
C SER A 187 -4.86 1.88 2.74
N HIS A 188 -5.87 1.74 3.58
CA HIS A 188 -5.75 1.74 5.03
C HIS A 188 -5.86 0.31 5.60
N ILE A 189 -6.04 -0.70 4.74
CA ILE A 189 -6.18 -2.12 5.10
C ILE A 189 -4.90 -2.85 4.69
N MET A 190 -4.11 -3.27 5.69
CA MET A 190 -2.79 -3.90 5.51
C MET A 190 -2.87 -5.20 4.71
N GLN A 191 -3.88 -6.03 5.00
CA GLN A 191 -4.11 -7.32 4.32
C GLN A 191 -4.32 -7.16 2.81
N GLU A 192 -4.87 -6.04 2.35
CA GLU A 192 -5.01 -5.76 0.93
C GLU A 192 -3.66 -5.51 0.25
N VAL A 193 -2.81 -4.74 0.90
CA VAL A 193 -1.46 -4.44 0.41
C VAL A 193 -0.60 -5.69 0.44
N GLU A 194 -0.63 -6.46 1.52
CA GLU A 194 0.11 -7.73 1.64
C GLU A 194 -0.28 -8.75 0.56
N ALA A 195 -1.56 -8.77 0.20
CA ALA A 195 -2.05 -9.72 -0.80
C ALA A 195 -1.58 -9.40 -2.23
N VAL A 196 -1.25 -8.14 -2.53
CA VAL A 196 -1.05 -7.67 -3.91
C VAL A 196 0.35 -7.12 -4.15
N CYS A 197 0.91 -6.38 -3.18
CA CYS A 197 2.15 -5.62 -3.33
C CYS A 197 3.37 -6.40 -2.81
N ASN A 198 4.57 -6.02 -3.30
CA ASN A 198 5.84 -6.54 -2.79
C ASN A 198 6.59 -5.51 -1.93
N ARG A 199 6.31 -4.23 -2.12
CA ARG A 199 6.88 -3.09 -1.41
C ARG A 199 5.77 -2.24 -0.82
N VAL A 200 6.03 -1.66 0.34
CA VAL A 200 5.10 -0.78 1.03
C VAL A 200 5.79 0.51 1.44
N ILE A 201 5.09 1.61 1.27
CA ILE A 201 5.46 2.92 1.81
C ILE A 201 4.38 3.27 2.84
N ILE A 202 4.79 3.57 4.07
CA ILE A 202 3.88 3.92 5.16
C ILE A 202 3.99 5.41 5.44
N ILE A 203 2.85 6.09 5.39
CA ILE A 203 2.74 7.52 5.73
C ILE A 203 1.92 7.70 7.00
N ASN A 204 2.39 8.56 7.90
CA ASN A 204 1.66 8.99 9.09
C ASN A 204 1.82 10.49 9.31
N ARG A 205 0.72 11.21 9.56
CA ARG A 205 0.72 12.66 9.81
C ARG A 205 1.54 13.47 8.78
N GLY A 206 1.43 13.09 7.52
CA GLY A 206 2.11 13.75 6.40
C GLY A 206 3.59 13.41 6.23
N LYS A 207 4.14 12.43 6.97
CA LYS A 207 5.54 12.01 6.89
C LYS A 207 5.66 10.54 6.52
N ILE A 208 6.66 10.19 5.73
CA ILE A 208 6.99 8.78 5.48
C ILE A 208 7.66 8.23 6.74
N VAL A 209 7.10 7.15 7.27
CA VAL A 209 7.60 6.47 8.48
C VAL A 209 8.23 5.12 8.19
N ALA A 210 7.94 4.53 7.02
CA ALA A 210 8.62 3.33 6.52
C ALA A 210 8.54 3.27 4.99
N ASP A 211 9.57 2.70 4.35
CA ASP A 211 9.64 2.41 2.92
C ASP A 211 10.55 1.20 2.71
N GLY A 212 10.01 0.11 2.19
CA GLY A 212 10.78 -1.12 1.97
C GLY A 212 9.94 -2.29 1.48
N GLY A 213 10.59 -3.43 1.23
CA GLY A 213 9.92 -4.68 0.94
C GLY A 213 9.01 -5.11 2.08
N ILE A 214 7.84 -5.68 1.78
CA ILE A 214 6.88 -6.13 2.83
C ILE A 214 7.55 -7.11 3.80
N ALA A 215 8.38 -8.02 3.30
CA ALA A 215 9.13 -8.95 4.15
C ALA A 215 10.12 -8.23 5.09
N GLU A 216 10.81 -7.20 4.60
CA GLU A 216 11.74 -6.38 5.37
C GLU A 216 11.03 -5.56 6.44
N VAL A 217 9.89 -4.95 6.06
CA VAL A 217 9.05 -4.18 7.01
C VAL A 217 8.52 -5.09 8.12
N LYS A 218 8.09 -6.33 7.78
CA LYS A 218 7.61 -7.33 8.75
C LYS A 218 8.69 -7.92 9.64
N SER A 219 9.91 -8.09 9.13
CA SER A 219 11.00 -8.69 9.90
C SER A 219 11.59 -7.75 10.95
N GLY A 220 11.12 -6.49 10.99
CA GLY A 220 11.63 -5.50 11.94
C GLY A 220 13.02 -4.94 11.57
N ASN A 221 13.56 -5.25 10.37
CA ASN A 221 14.88 -4.75 9.91
C ASN A 221 14.93 -3.21 9.74
N LEU A 222 13.84 -2.52 10.03
CA LEU A 222 13.78 -1.05 10.11
C LEU A 222 14.17 -0.52 11.51
N GLY A 223 15.04 -1.23 12.24
CA GLY A 223 15.49 -0.83 13.59
C GLY A 223 14.53 -1.21 14.72
N GLN A 224 13.60 -2.13 14.48
CA GLN A 224 12.66 -2.62 15.48
C GLN A 224 13.19 -3.85 16.21
N LYS A 225 12.80 -4.00 17.49
CA LYS A 225 13.12 -5.15 18.31
C LYS A 225 12.54 -6.44 17.74
N GLN A 226 13.30 -7.52 17.82
CA GLN A 226 12.81 -8.85 17.53
C GLN A 226 12.04 -9.40 18.74
N ILE A 227 10.96 -10.13 18.49
CA ILE A 227 10.19 -10.81 19.52
C ILE A 227 10.26 -12.32 19.26
N VAL A 228 10.72 -13.06 20.25
CA VAL A 228 10.73 -14.53 20.24
C VAL A 228 9.71 -15.04 21.26
N ILE A 229 8.85 -15.94 20.82
CA ILE A 229 7.91 -16.65 21.70
C ILE A 229 8.58 -17.92 22.18
N ALA A 230 8.65 -18.10 23.50
CA ALA A 230 9.12 -19.31 24.15
C ALA A 230 8.05 -19.85 25.11
N GLU A 231 7.82 -21.16 25.08
CA GLU A 231 6.94 -21.86 26.03
C GLU A 231 7.72 -22.99 26.66
N PHE A 232 7.73 -23.02 27.99
CA PHE A 232 8.39 -24.06 28.78
C PHE A 232 7.34 -24.89 29.51
N LYS A 233 7.60 -26.19 29.64
CA LYS A 233 6.74 -27.09 30.42
C LYS A 233 6.85 -26.81 31.91
N GLU A 234 8.06 -26.48 32.35
CA GLU A 234 8.40 -26.17 33.75
C GLU A 234 8.25 -24.65 33.98
N SER A 235 8.06 -24.24 35.24
CA SER A 235 8.00 -22.84 35.61
C SER A 235 9.37 -22.18 35.47
N VAL A 236 9.44 -21.07 34.78
CA VAL A 236 10.62 -20.23 34.59
C VAL A 236 10.30 -18.83 35.12
N SER A 237 11.24 -18.18 35.78
CA SER A 237 11.03 -16.81 36.25
C SER A 237 11.47 -15.77 35.19
N LYS A 238 10.92 -14.55 35.29
CA LYS A 238 11.30 -13.43 34.41
C LYS A 238 12.80 -13.11 34.55
N GLU A 239 13.32 -13.16 35.76
CA GLU A 239 14.73 -12.86 36.07
C GLU A 239 15.68 -13.84 35.38
N GLN A 240 15.30 -15.13 35.36
CA GLN A 240 16.10 -16.16 34.67
C GLN A 240 16.17 -15.94 33.16
N LEU A 241 15.07 -15.49 32.55
CA LEU A 241 15.01 -15.21 31.10
C LEU A 241 15.75 -13.92 30.76
N LEU A 242 15.65 -12.87 31.59
CA LEU A 242 16.40 -11.62 31.43
C LEU A 242 17.92 -11.81 31.55
N ALA A 243 18.38 -12.87 32.24
CA ALA A 243 19.80 -13.19 32.33
C ALA A 243 20.39 -13.84 31.09
N ILE A 244 19.57 -14.20 30.10
CA ILE A 244 20.02 -14.76 28.81
C ILE A 244 20.60 -13.64 27.95
N GLU A 245 21.79 -13.85 27.42
CA GLU A 245 22.48 -12.88 26.57
C GLU A 245 21.64 -12.49 25.33
N GLY A 246 21.50 -11.19 25.10
CA GLY A 246 20.77 -10.63 23.97
C GLY A 246 19.29 -10.36 24.23
N ILE A 247 18.74 -10.75 25.39
CA ILE A 247 17.36 -10.41 25.77
C ILE A 247 17.35 -9.05 26.47
N GLU A 248 16.51 -8.14 25.97
CA GLU A 248 16.36 -6.78 26.48
C GLU A 248 15.15 -6.62 27.40
N ASP A 249 14.05 -7.31 27.10
CA ASP A 249 12.84 -7.34 27.96
C ASP A 249 12.11 -8.67 27.81
N VAL A 250 11.28 -8.97 28.81
CA VAL A 250 10.51 -10.22 28.89
C VAL A 250 9.10 -9.91 29.37
N ALA A 251 8.11 -10.34 28.62
CA ALA A 251 6.70 -10.26 28.99
C ALA A 251 6.07 -11.66 29.03
N ILE A 252 5.09 -11.86 29.91
CA ILE A 252 4.32 -13.09 29.97
C ILE A 252 2.99 -12.92 29.23
N LEU A 253 2.65 -13.87 28.36
CA LEU A 253 1.38 -13.91 27.64
C LEU A 253 0.71 -15.28 27.84
N GLY A 254 -0.13 -15.39 28.85
CA GLY A 254 -0.73 -16.67 29.25
C GLY A 254 0.34 -17.65 29.70
N ASN A 255 0.55 -18.75 29.00
CA ASN A 255 1.57 -19.76 29.27
C ASN A 255 2.87 -19.57 28.49
N THR A 256 2.96 -18.53 27.67
CA THR A 256 4.13 -18.25 26.82
C THR A 256 4.87 -17.01 27.30
N TRP A 257 6.15 -16.95 26.98
CA TRP A 257 7.01 -15.82 27.19
C TRP A 257 7.28 -15.10 25.87
N GLU A 258 7.11 -13.80 25.84
CA GLU A 258 7.60 -12.93 24.79
C GLU A 258 8.95 -12.37 25.22
N LEU A 259 9.99 -12.69 24.45
CA LEU A 259 11.38 -12.28 24.70
C LEU A 259 11.75 -11.23 23.65
N GLU A 260 12.04 -10.01 24.08
CA GLU A 260 12.47 -8.93 23.19
C GLU A 260 13.99 -8.91 23.06
N ALA A 261 14.47 -8.73 21.84
CA ALA A 261 15.89 -8.62 21.50
C ALA A 261 16.13 -7.49 20.49
N GLY A 262 17.37 -7.05 20.38
CA GLY A 262 17.76 -6.05 19.39
C GLY A 262 17.49 -6.49 17.94
N PRO A 263 17.40 -5.55 16.97
CA PRO A 263 16.92 -5.82 15.59
C PRO A 263 17.69 -6.92 14.86
N GLU A 264 18.99 -7.05 15.13
CA GLU A 264 19.88 -8.01 14.46
C GLU A 264 20.30 -9.18 15.36
N THR A 265 19.71 -9.31 16.57
CA THR A 265 20.15 -10.26 17.57
C THR A 265 19.30 -11.53 17.54
N GLU A 266 19.84 -12.61 16.99
CA GLU A 266 19.18 -13.92 16.98
C GLU A 266 19.34 -14.62 18.36
N ILE A 267 18.29 -14.57 19.17
CA ILE A 267 18.33 -15.11 20.56
C ILE A 267 17.85 -16.55 20.70
N ARG A 268 17.22 -17.14 19.68
CA ARG A 268 16.70 -18.53 19.76
C ARG A 268 17.77 -19.56 20.16
N PRO A 269 19.02 -19.51 19.63
CA PRO A 269 20.07 -20.41 20.08
C PRO A 269 20.41 -20.26 21.57
N ALA A 270 20.45 -19.02 22.07
CA ALA A 270 20.75 -18.73 23.49
C ALA A 270 19.61 -19.24 24.42
N VAL A 271 18.35 -19.02 24.01
CA VAL A 271 17.16 -19.54 24.72
C VAL A 271 17.16 -21.07 24.75
N TYR A 272 17.50 -21.72 23.65
CA TYR A 272 17.61 -23.16 23.58
C TYR A 272 18.73 -23.67 24.47
N ALA A 273 19.92 -23.07 24.44
CA ALA A 273 21.05 -23.45 25.31
C ALA A 273 20.69 -23.28 26.82
N PHE A 274 19.99 -22.20 27.16
CA PHE A 274 19.47 -21.99 28.52
C PHE A 274 18.51 -23.10 28.93
N ALA A 275 17.57 -23.50 28.08
CA ALA A 275 16.64 -24.58 28.37
C ALA A 275 17.37 -25.91 28.64
N VAL A 276 18.36 -26.25 27.80
CA VAL A 276 19.20 -27.47 27.98
C VAL A 276 19.98 -27.42 29.27
N ALA A 277 20.67 -26.31 29.57
CA ALA A 277 21.48 -26.14 30.77
C ALA A 277 20.66 -26.28 32.08
N ASN A 278 19.41 -25.81 32.07
CA ASN A 278 18.52 -25.85 33.23
C ASN A 278 17.57 -27.07 33.24
N LYS A 279 17.75 -28.02 32.28
CA LYS A 279 16.91 -29.22 32.15
C LYS A 279 15.42 -28.90 31.96
N LEU A 280 15.12 -27.81 31.26
CA LEU A 280 13.77 -27.38 30.96
C LEU A 280 13.31 -28.01 29.64
N THR A 281 12.04 -28.35 29.58
CA THR A 281 11.41 -28.83 28.34
C THR A 281 10.81 -27.66 27.56
N LEU A 282 11.41 -27.33 26.42
CA LEU A 282 10.93 -26.28 25.53
C LEU A 282 9.81 -26.84 24.66
N LEU A 283 8.60 -26.31 24.80
CA LEU A 283 7.41 -26.70 24.04
C LEU A 283 7.29 -25.93 22.74
N THR A 284 7.62 -24.63 22.80
CA THR A 284 7.58 -23.72 21.66
C THR A 284 8.80 -22.81 21.70
N LEU A 285 9.45 -22.63 20.54
CA LEU A 285 10.47 -21.60 20.34
C LEU A 285 10.38 -21.09 18.91
N MET A 286 9.82 -19.91 18.72
CA MET A 286 9.63 -19.33 17.40
C MET A 286 9.77 -17.83 17.42
N GLN A 287 10.31 -17.27 16.34
CA GLN A 287 10.25 -15.85 16.14
C GLN A 287 8.81 -15.44 15.86
N LYS A 288 8.28 -14.48 16.61
CA LYS A 288 6.95 -13.92 16.37
C LYS A 288 7.00 -13.20 15.02
N GLN A 289 6.34 -13.77 14.04
CA GLN A 289 6.15 -13.06 12.78
C GLN A 289 5.25 -11.86 13.06
N GLN A 290 5.85 -10.68 12.98
CA GLN A 290 5.07 -9.46 13.00
C GLN A 290 4.26 -9.41 11.69
N ASN A 291 2.94 -9.25 11.80
CA ASN A 291 2.13 -8.92 10.64
C ASN A 291 2.31 -7.42 10.34
N LEU A 292 2.05 -7.01 9.10
CA LEU A 292 2.18 -5.60 8.70
C LEU A 292 1.33 -4.67 9.58
N GLU A 293 0.24 -5.19 10.15
CA GLU A 293 -0.68 -4.47 11.02
C GLU A 293 -0.02 -4.10 12.36
N SER A 294 0.70 -5.03 13.01
CA SER A 294 1.42 -4.75 14.26
C SER A 294 2.53 -3.72 14.04
N VAL A 295 3.30 -3.86 12.97
CA VAL A 295 4.34 -2.89 12.58
C VAL A 295 3.74 -1.50 12.32
N PHE A 296 2.65 -1.46 11.57
CA PHE A 296 1.93 -0.23 11.28
C PHE A 296 1.43 0.46 12.56
N HIS A 297 0.82 -0.28 13.48
CA HIS A 297 0.38 0.26 14.77
C HIS A 297 1.54 0.84 15.58
N GLN A 298 2.66 0.13 15.66
CA GLN A 298 3.85 0.62 16.35
C GLN A 298 4.37 1.93 15.75
N LEU A 299 4.53 1.97 14.41
CA LEU A 299 5.03 3.16 13.71
C LEU A 299 4.09 4.37 13.77
N THR A 300 2.79 4.12 13.92
CA THR A 300 1.78 5.19 13.98
C THR A 300 1.46 5.66 15.40
N GLN A 301 1.72 4.84 16.44
CA GLN A 301 1.47 5.18 17.85
C GLN A 301 2.67 5.84 18.54
N GLN A 302 3.92 5.56 18.15
CA GLN A 302 5.14 6.09 18.79
C GLN A 302 5.34 7.61 18.63
N GLN A 303 4.45 8.32 17.92
CA GLN A 303 4.55 9.78 17.69
C GLN A 303 3.48 10.59 18.45
N ASN A 304 2.96 10.06 19.55
CA ASN A 304 2.07 10.82 20.44
C ASN A 304 2.86 11.56 21.51
#